data_4aaea3737dbebc268832690741df981a
#
_entry.id   4aaea3737dbebc268832690741df981a
#
_cell.length_a   1.000
_cell.length_b   1.000
_cell.length_c   1.000
_cell.angle_alpha   90.00
_cell.angle_beta   90.00
_cell.angle_gamma   90.00
#
_symmetry.space_group_name_H-M   'P 1'
#
loop_
_entity.id
_entity.type
_entity.pdbx_description
1 polymer ?
#
loop_
_entity_poly.entity_id
_entity_poly.type
_entity_poly.pdbx_seq_one_letter_code
_entity_poly.pdbx_strand_id
1 'polypeptide(L)' 'ELEHAERLALARRALAALDVEKREVFVLGCVEQRAAAEIAELTGVPLNTVYSRLRAARRSFAAEIARLEAAAARRAR' A
#
# COMPACT_ATOMS: atom_id res chain seq x y z
N GLU A 1 -12.87 13.08 12.37
CA GLU A 1 -12.98 11.76 11.75
C GLU A 1 -13.23 11.90 10.26
N LEU A 2 -12.53 11.11 9.44
CA LEU A 2 -12.62 11.23 7.99
C LEU A 2 -13.82 10.49 7.44
N GLU A 3 -14.44 11.07 6.43
CA GLU A 3 -15.48 10.39 5.68
C GLU A 3 -14.86 9.30 4.80
N HIS A 4 -15.73 8.39 4.33
CA HIS A 4 -15.29 7.27 3.50
C HIS A 4 -14.55 7.74 2.24
N ALA A 5 -15.09 8.76 1.55
CA ALA A 5 -14.47 9.29 0.34
C ALA A 5 -13.09 9.88 0.62
N GLU A 6 -12.93 10.53 1.76
CA GLU A 6 -11.64 11.10 2.16
C GLU A 6 -10.63 10.01 2.47
N ARG A 7 -11.06 8.93 3.11
CA ARG A 7 -10.19 7.80 3.39
C ARG A 7 -9.73 7.12 2.11
N LEU A 8 -10.63 6.97 1.14
CA LEU A 8 -10.26 6.40 -0.16
C LEU A 8 -9.26 7.29 -0.90
N ALA A 9 -9.44 8.61 -0.83
CA ALA A 9 -8.52 9.54 -1.47
C ALA A 9 -7.13 9.43 -0.84
N LEU A 10 -7.06 9.33 0.49
CA LEU A 10 -5.78 9.14 1.17
C LEU A 10 -5.13 7.82 0.77
N ALA A 11 -5.93 6.76 0.70
CA ALA A 11 -5.41 5.44 0.32
C ALA A 11 -4.82 5.46 -1.09
N ARG A 12 -5.51 6.10 -2.02
CA ARG A 12 -5.00 6.23 -3.39
C ARG A 12 -3.68 7.00 -3.43
N ARG A 13 -3.59 8.08 -2.68
CA ARG A 13 -2.37 8.88 -2.63
C ARG A 13 -1.22 8.10 -1.99
N ALA A 14 -1.50 7.39 -0.92
CA ALA A 14 -0.48 6.58 -0.26
C ALA A 14 0.01 5.47 -1.19
N LEU A 15 -0.90 4.84 -1.91
CA LEU A 15 -0.56 3.79 -2.86
C LEU A 15 0.32 4.33 -3.98
N ALA A 16 -0.03 5.51 -4.50
CA ALA A 16 0.73 6.15 -5.56
C ALA A 16 2.15 6.52 -5.12
N ALA A 17 2.36 6.72 -3.83
CA ALA A 17 3.68 7.07 -3.29
C ALA A 17 4.62 5.86 -3.15
N LEU A 18 4.09 4.65 -3.23
CA LEU A 18 4.93 3.45 -3.19
C LEU A 18 5.69 3.32 -4.51
N ASP A 19 6.90 2.76 -4.45
CA ASP A 19 7.59 2.44 -5.70
C ASP A 19 6.82 1.32 -6.43
N VAL A 20 7.14 1.14 -7.71
CA VAL A 20 6.38 0.25 -8.58
C VAL A 20 6.30 -1.17 -8.03
N GLU A 21 7.43 -1.69 -7.55
CA GLU A 21 7.48 -3.07 -7.09
C GLU A 21 6.65 -3.29 -5.83
N LYS A 22 6.73 -2.35 -4.88
CA LYS A 22 5.92 -2.43 -3.66
C LYS A 22 4.45 -2.27 -3.96
N ARG A 23 4.12 -1.32 -4.84
CA ARG A 23 2.73 -1.07 -5.22
C ARG A 23 2.10 -2.30 -5.85
N GLU A 24 2.84 -2.96 -6.75
CA GLU A 24 2.35 -4.15 -7.44
C GLU A 24 1.97 -5.25 -6.46
N VAL A 25 2.87 -5.60 -5.54
CA VAL A 25 2.55 -6.67 -4.58
C VAL A 25 1.49 -6.23 -3.58
N PHE A 26 1.45 -4.95 -3.23
CA PHE A 26 0.42 -4.44 -2.33
C PHE A 26 -0.96 -4.58 -2.94
N VAL A 27 -1.11 -4.18 -4.21
CA VAL A 27 -2.40 -4.31 -4.89
C VAL A 27 -2.81 -5.77 -5.01
N LEU A 28 -1.89 -6.63 -5.45
CA LEU A 28 -2.22 -8.04 -5.64
C LEU A 28 -2.53 -8.73 -4.32
N GLY A 29 -1.77 -8.45 -3.27
CA GLY A 29 -1.91 -9.16 -2.00
C GLY A 29 -2.92 -8.56 -1.06
N CYS A 30 -2.99 -7.23 -0.97
CA CYS A 30 -3.82 -6.56 0.02
C CYS A 30 -5.15 -6.08 -0.52
N VAL A 31 -5.20 -5.69 -1.79
CA VAL A 31 -6.44 -5.21 -2.41
C VAL A 31 -7.19 -6.37 -3.06
N GLU A 32 -6.50 -7.14 -3.91
CA GLU A 32 -7.12 -8.27 -4.62
C GLU A 32 -7.10 -9.56 -3.82
N GLN A 33 -6.39 -9.58 -2.71
CA GLN A 33 -6.34 -10.71 -1.78
C GLN A 33 -5.83 -12.00 -2.43
N ARG A 34 -4.87 -11.89 -3.32
CA ARG A 34 -4.26 -13.07 -3.93
C ARG A 34 -3.26 -13.70 -2.98
N ALA A 35 -3.12 -15.02 -3.06
CA ALA A 35 -2.14 -15.75 -2.26
C ALA A 35 -0.72 -15.41 -2.72
N ALA A 36 0.24 -15.46 -1.81
CA ALA A 36 1.63 -15.13 -2.13
C ALA A 36 2.18 -15.98 -3.26
N ALA A 37 1.82 -17.27 -3.30
CA ALA A 37 2.26 -18.16 -4.39
C ALA A 37 1.74 -17.69 -5.74
N GLU A 38 0.49 -17.22 -5.78
CA GLU A 38 -0.09 -16.64 -6.99
C GLU A 38 0.66 -15.41 -7.45
N ILE A 39 0.98 -14.54 -6.49
CA ILE A 39 1.72 -13.31 -6.77
C ILE A 39 3.10 -13.64 -7.34
N ALA A 40 3.75 -14.66 -6.77
CA ALA A 40 5.04 -15.10 -7.28
C ALA A 40 4.95 -15.53 -8.73
N GLU A 41 3.89 -16.26 -9.09
CA GLU A 41 3.68 -16.69 -10.46
C GLU A 41 3.40 -15.50 -11.38
N LEU A 42 2.55 -14.59 -10.94
CA LEU A 42 2.15 -13.44 -11.77
C LEU A 42 3.29 -12.46 -12.01
N THR A 43 4.15 -12.28 -11.01
CA THR A 43 5.22 -11.28 -11.09
C THR A 43 6.55 -11.87 -11.53
N GLY A 44 6.71 -13.18 -11.45
CA GLY A 44 7.97 -13.83 -11.78
C GLY A 44 9.04 -13.70 -10.71
N VAL A 45 8.70 -13.26 -9.50
CA VAL A 45 9.69 -13.16 -8.43
C VAL A 45 9.55 -14.34 -7.47
N PRO A 46 10.63 -14.71 -6.77
CA PRO A 46 10.58 -15.83 -5.82
C PRO A 46 9.60 -15.56 -4.67
N LEU A 47 9.05 -16.63 -4.12
CA LEU A 47 8.04 -16.53 -3.07
C LEU A 47 8.54 -15.75 -1.85
N ASN A 48 9.76 -16.01 -1.41
CA ASN A 48 10.30 -15.29 -0.26
C ASN A 48 10.46 -13.80 -0.54
N THR A 49 10.72 -13.43 -1.80
CA THR A 49 10.80 -12.03 -2.21
C THR A 49 9.40 -11.39 -2.15
N VAL A 50 8.35 -12.13 -2.56
CA VAL A 50 6.99 -11.64 -2.43
C VAL A 50 6.67 -11.31 -0.98
N TYR A 51 7.02 -12.21 -0.05
CA TYR A 51 6.76 -11.97 1.38
C TYR A 51 7.50 -10.74 1.89
N SER A 52 8.77 -10.59 1.54
CA SER A 52 9.54 -9.45 2.03
C SER A 52 9.05 -8.13 1.42
N ARG A 53 8.66 -8.15 0.14
CA ARG A 53 8.09 -6.97 -0.50
C ARG A 53 6.74 -6.60 0.09
N LEU A 54 5.91 -7.59 0.41
CA LEU A 54 4.62 -7.32 1.05
C LEU A 54 4.81 -6.65 2.41
N ARG A 55 5.75 -7.16 3.22
CA ARG A 55 6.03 -6.53 4.52
C ARG A 55 6.50 -5.10 4.35
N ALA A 56 7.42 -4.87 3.43
CA ALA A 56 7.94 -3.53 3.18
C ALA A 56 6.84 -2.61 2.62
N ALA A 57 6.01 -3.12 1.72
CA ALA A 57 4.92 -2.34 1.14
C ALA A 57 3.90 -1.93 2.20
N ARG A 58 3.55 -2.85 3.10
CA ARG A 58 2.62 -2.53 4.19
C ARG A 58 3.17 -1.44 5.09
N ARG A 59 4.46 -1.53 5.44
CA ARG A 59 5.09 -0.51 6.28
C ARG A 59 5.12 0.84 5.58
N SER A 60 5.49 0.85 4.30
CA SER A 60 5.54 2.09 3.53
C SER A 60 4.16 2.72 3.36
N PHE A 61 3.16 1.88 3.10
CA PHE A 61 1.79 2.36 2.96
C PHE A 61 1.30 3.00 4.26
N ALA A 62 1.51 2.31 5.39
CA ALA A 62 1.09 2.83 6.69
C ALA A 62 1.80 4.15 7.03
N ALA A 63 3.09 4.25 6.71
CA ALA A 63 3.84 5.46 6.93
C ALA A 63 3.31 6.63 6.09
N GLU A 64 2.95 6.35 4.83
CA GLU A 64 2.39 7.38 3.96
C GLU A 64 1.02 7.84 4.45
N ILE A 65 0.17 6.91 4.89
CA ILE A 65 -1.13 7.28 5.45
C ILE A 65 -0.93 8.20 6.65
N ALA A 66 -0.04 7.84 7.57
CA ALA A 66 0.22 8.64 8.74
C ALA A 66 0.72 10.04 8.37
N ARG A 67 1.60 10.12 7.37
CA ARG A 67 2.14 11.41 6.91
C ARG A 67 1.04 12.29 6.31
N LEU A 68 0.18 11.68 5.49
CA LEU A 68 -0.91 12.42 4.84
C LEU A 68 -1.95 12.88 5.85
N GLU A 69 -2.27 12.04 6.84
CA GLU A 69 -3.20 12.42 7.90
C GLU A 69 -2.65 13.56 8.74
N ALA A 70 -1.37 13.52 9.06
CA ALA A 70 -0.73 14.60 9.82
C ALA A 70 -0.76 15.91 9.02
N ALA A 71 -0.51 15.85 7.73
CA ALA A 71 -0.56 17.03 6.86
C ALA A 71 -1.99 17.59 6.79
N ALA A 72 -3.00 16.72 6.69
CA ALA A 72 -4.39 17.14 6.66
C ALA A 72 -4.79 17.80 7.98
N ALA A 73 -4.36 17.23 9.10
CA ALA A 73 -4.65 17.79 10.41
C ALA A 73 -4.04 19.20 10.57
N ARG A 74 -2.83 19.39 10.05
CA ARG A 74 -2.20 20.70 10.11
C ARG A 74 -2.95 21.74 9.27
N ARG A 75 -3.44 21.33 8.11
CA ARG A 75 -4.20 22.23 7.24
C ARG A 75 -5.58 22.59 7.82
N ALA A 76 -6.12 21.70 8.64
CA ALA A 76 -7.45 21.91 9.22
C ALA A 76 -7.46 22.89 10.39
N ARG A 77 -6.32 23.28 10.92
CA ARG A 77 -6.25 24.22 12.03
C ARG A 77 -6.52 25.65 11.61
#